data_9547eafc01f231701f80ab94d8a27daf
#
_entry.id   9547eafc01f231701f80ab94d8a27daf
#
_cell.length_a   1.000
_cell.length_b   1.000
_cell.length_c   1.000
_cell.angle_alpha   90.00
_cell.angle_beta   90.00
_cell.angle_gamma   90.00
#
_symmetry.space_group_name_H-M   'P 1'
#
loop_
_entity.id
_entity.type
_entity.pdbx_description
1 polymer ?
#
loop_
_entity_poly.entity_id
_entity_poly.type
_entity_poly.pdbx_seq_one_letter_code
_entity_poly.pdbx_strand_id
1 'polypeptide(L)'
;MLLLKHIQDVHAESRGTYGWPRVHAELTLGLGLPVNHKRVARLMRQAGLQGLYRRRYRRGPTGPATEDDLVQRHFTVEAPNRLWLTDITEHPTKEGKLYCAAVMDAYARLIVGWSIADHMRTELVVDALGMATLRRRPEGDSTILHSDYAEPCVKPRDRVLACAGGVA
;
A
#
# COMPACT_ATOMS: atom_id res chain seq x y z
N MET A 1 30.29 -26.82 -13.92
CA MET A 1 30.10 -25.65 -14.83
C MET A 1 28.67 -25.46 -15.32
N LEU A 2 27.93 -26.51 -15.68
CA LEU A 2 26.57 -26.41 -16.26
C LEU A 2 25.56 -25.68 -15.35
N LEU A 3 25.50 -26.01 -14.06
CA LEU A 3 24.53 -25.43 -13.12
C LEU A 3 24.72 -23.90 -12.93
N LEU A 4 25.97 -23.42 -12.90
CA LEU A 4 26.23 -21.97 -12.78
C LEU A 4 25.71 -21.21 -14.01
N LYS A 5 25.86 -21.80 -15.20
CA LYS A 5 25.32 -21.22 -16.44
C LYS A 5 23.80 -21.07 -16.36
N HIS A 6 23.08 -22.13 -15.97
CA HIS A 6 21.61 -22.05 -15.82
C HIS A 6 21.20 -20.99 -14.78
N ILE A 7 21.94 -20.86 -13.67
CA ILE A 7 21.70 -19.81 -12.67
C ILE A 7 21.86 -18.42 -13.28
N GLN A 8 22.91 -18.21 -14.09
CA GLN A 8 23.17 -16.95 -14.78
C GLN A 8 22.10 -16.64 -15.82
N ASP A 9 21.67 -17.61 -16.59
CA ASP A 9 20.65 -17.46 -17.61
C ASP A 9 19.30 -17.05 -16.97
N VAL A 10 18.83 -17.78 -15.94
CA VAL A 10 17.61 -17.43 -15.18
C VAL A 10 17.72 -16.05 -14.53
N HIS A 11 18.88 -15.69 -13.98
CA HIS A 11 19.08 -14.38 -13.39
C HIS A 11 19.04 -13.27 -14.45
N ALA A 12 19.62 -13.49 -15.62
CA ALA A 12 19.61 -12.55 -16.73
C ALA A 12 18.21 -12.38 -17.32
N GLU A 13 17.45 -13.47 -17.54
CA GLU A 13 16.05 -13.45 -17.99
C GLU A 13 15.16 -12.65 -17.05
N SER A 14 15.40 -12.74 -15.75
CA SER A 14 14.72 -11.93 -14.73
C SER A 14 15.21 -10.48 -14.67
N ARG A 15 16.06 -10.02 -15.59
CA ARG A 15 16.72 -8.71 -15.56
C ARG A 15 17.46 -8.42 -14.26
N GLY A 16 18.07 -9.42 -13.66
CA GLY A 16 18.80 -9.30 -12.40
C GLY A 16 17.93 -9.12 -11.16
N THR A 17 16.62 -9.34 -11.27
CA THR A 17 15.69 -9.12 -10.14
C THR A 17 15.57 -10.32 -9.20
N TYR A 18 15.84 -11.54 -9.69
CA TYR A 18 15.65 -12.75 -8.91
C TYR A 18 16.83 -13.00 -7.94
N GLY A 19 16.48 -13.11 -6.65
CA GLY A 19 17.39 -13.65 -5.65
C GLY A 19 17.39 -15.17 -5.65
N TRP A 20 18.29 -15.80 -4.88
CA TRP A 20 18.46 -17.24 -4.82
C TRP A 20 17.15 -18.06 -4.62
N PRO A 21 16.13 -17.61 -3.83
CA PRO A 21 14.92 -18.40 -3.66
C PRO A 21 14.11 -18.53 -4.95
N ARG A 22 14.01 -17.45 -5.73
CA ARG A 22 13.29 -17.45 -7.02
C ARG A 22 14.07 -18.17 -8.09
N VAL A 23 15.39 -17.99 -8.16
CA VAL A 23 16.27 -18.74 -9.07
C VAL A 23 16.18 -20.23 -8.77
N HIS A 24 16.17 -20.64 -7.51
CA HIS A 24 15.99 -22.04 -7.13
C HIS A 24 14.63 -22.59 -7.58
N ALA A 25 13.55 -21.83 -7.39
CA ALA A 25 12.22 -22.24 -7.82
C ALA A 25 12.15 -22.42 -9.35
N GLU A 26 12.73 -21.50 -10.11
CA GLU A 26 12.78 -21.59 -11.58
C GLU A 26 13.59 -22.79 -12.05
N LEU A 27 14.75 -23.05 -11.44
CA LEU A 27 15.53 -24.25 -11.76
C LEU A 27 14.80 -25.54 -11.47
N THR A 28 14.04 -25.62 -10.36
CA THR A 28 13.37 -26.86 -9.95
C THR A 28 12.01 -27.05 -10.61
N LEU A 29 11.20 -26.00 -10.69
CA LEU A 29 9.84 -26.06 -11.21
C LEU A 29 9.77 -25.74 -12.72
N GLY A 30 10.54 -24.75 -13.17
CA GLY A 30 10.57 -24.34 -14.57
C GLY A 30 11.42 -25.28 -15.43
N LEU A 31 12.67 -25.55 -15.02
CA LEU A 31 13.61 -26.36 -15.79
C LEU A 31 13.67 -27.83 -15.35
N GLY A 32 12.96 -28.23 -14.31
CA GLY A 32 12.93 -29.61 -13.81
C GLY A 32 14.27 -30.10 -13.25
N LEU A 33 15.19 -29.20 -12.87
CA LEU A 33 16.51 -29.56 -12.36
C LEU A 33 16.49 -29.73 -10.83
N PRO A 34 16.60 -30.94 -10.29
CA PRO A 34 16.63 -31.17 -8.84
C PRO A 34 17.95 -30.64 -8.26
N VAL A 35 17.90 -29.48 -7.63
CA VAL A 35 19.06 -28.83 -7.04
C VAL A 35 18.78 -28.36 -5.61
N ASN A 36 19.76 -28.50 -4.73
CA ASN A 36 19.62 -28.03 -3.35
C ASN A 36 19.72 -26.50 -3.29
N HIS A 37 18.78 -25.85 -2.60
CA HIS A 37 18.71 -24.40 -2.46
C HIS A 37 19.99 -23.77 -1.86
N LYS A 38 20.67 -24.46 -0.91
CA LYS A 38 21.95 -24.00 -0.32
C LYS A 38 23.05 -23.95 -1.38
N ARG A 39 23.04 -24.89 -2.35
CA ARG A 39 23.99 -24.91 -3.45
C ARG A 39 23.76 -23.74 -4.40
N VAL A 40 22.52 -23.44 -4.74
CA VAL A 40 22.16 -22.27 -5.57
C VAL A 40 22.58 -20.98 -4.89
N ALA A 41 22.25 -20.80 -3.61
CA ALA A 41 22.63 -19.61 -2.83
C ALA A 41 24.17 -19.41 -2.79
N ARG A 42 24.93 -20.49 -2.60
CA ARG A 42 26.39 -20.46 -2.59
C ARG A 42 26.96 -20.05 -3.94
N LEU A 43 26.47 -20.64 -5.02
CA LEU A 43 26.95 -20.35 -6.38
C LEU A 43 26.63 -18.92 -6.80
N MET A 44 25.43 -18.42 -6.49
CA MET A 44 25.06 -17.02 -6.74
C MET A 44 25.95 -16.06 -5.99
N ARG A 45 26.27 -16.35 -4.71
CA ARG A 45 27.19 -15.52 -3.91
C ARG A 45 28.59 -15.51 -4.51
N GLN A 46 29.12 -16.67 -4.93
CA GLN A 46 30.44 -16.79 -5.57
C GLN A 46 30.50 -16.04 -6.91
N ALA A 47 29.41 -16.02 -7.65
CA ALA A 47 29.28 -15.32 -8.93
C ALA A 47 28.90 -13.83 -8.78
N GLY A 48 28.74 -13.30 -7.57
CA GLY A 48 28.33 -11.90 -7.33
C GLY A 48 26.90 -11.59 -7.77
N LEU A 49 26.06 -12.62 -7.96
CA LEU A 49 24.68 -12.45 -8.40
C LEU A 49 23.76 -12.15 -7.20
N GLN A 50 23.10 -11.00 -7.23
CA GLN A 50 22.18 -10.56 -6.20
C GLN A 50 20.85 -10.16 -6.83
N GLY A 51 19.73 -10.60 -6.23
CA GLY A 51 18.43 -10.12 -6.61
C GLY A 51 18.13 -8.75 -6.03
N LEU A 52 17.14 -8.07 -6.60
CA LEU A 52 16.66 -6.81 -6.05
C LEU A 52 16.00 -7.06 -4.70
N TYR A 53 16.65 -6.57 -3.64
CA TYR A 53 16.06 -6.59 -2.31
C TYR A 53 15.24 -5.31 -2.09
N ARG A 54 13.91 -5.46 -2.05
CA ARG A 54 13.07 -4.34 -1.62
C ARG A 54 13.34 -4.11 -0.13
N ARG A 55 14.06 -3.03 0.18
CA ARG A 55 14.31 -2.61 1.54
C ARG A 55 12.96 -2.49 2.24
N ARG A 56 12.71 -3.31 3.27
CA ARG A 56 11.54 -3.10 4.12
C ARG A 56 11.66 -1.71 4.69
N TYR A 57 10.73 -0.85 4.34
CA TYR A 57 10.60 0.45 5.00
C TYR A 57 10.41 0.14 6.49
N ARG A 58 11.38 0.50 7.32
CA ARG A 58 11.15 0.47 8.76
C ARG A 58 10.07 1.52 9.00
N ARG A 59 8.89 1.08 9.41
CA ARG A 59 7.89 1.99 9.93
C ARG A 59 8.57 2.80 11.02
N GLY A 60 8.54 4.13 10.90
CA GLY A 60 8.99 5.02 11.96
C GLY A 60 8.18 4.76 13.23
N PRO A 61 8.62 5.26 14.39
CA PRO A 61 7.84 5.16 15.60
C PRO A 61 6.45 5.74 15.34
N THR A 62 5.44 4.93 15.53
CA THR A 62 4.05 5.38 15.56
C THR A 62 3.92 6.32 16.75
N GLY A 63 3.58 7.59 16.49
CA GLY A 63 3.19 8.52 17.54
C GLY A 63 2.00 7.98 18.35
N PRO A 64 1.69 8.58 19.50
CA PRO A 64 0.49 8.19 20.25
C PRO A 64 -0.74 8.30 19.35
N ALA A 65 -1.66 7.33 19.45
CA ALA A 65 -2.94 7.40 18.75
C ALA A 65 -3.65 8.70 19.09
N THR A 66 -4.04 9.46 18.05
CA THR A 66 -4.66 10.78 18.21
C THR A 66 -6.16 10.66 18.47
N GLU A 67 -6.74 9.52 18.05
CA GLU A 67 -8.19 9.21 18.18
C GLU A 67 -8.35 7.70 18.45
N ASP A 68 -9.52 7.32 18.99
CA ASP A 68 -9.86 5.94 19.28
C ASP A 68 -10.03 5.13 17.98
N ASP A 69 -9.50 3.90 17.93
CA ASP A 69 -9.71 2.99 16.81
C ASP A 69 -11.14 2.40 16.83
N LEU A 70 -12.05 3.09 16.16
CA LEU A 70 -13.46 2.65 16.04
C LEU A 70 -13.63 1.43 15.13
N VAL A 71 -12.68 1.16 14.25
CA VAL A 71 -12.76 0.08 13.26
C VAL A 71 -12.23 -1.24 13.81
N GLN A 72 -11.25 -1.19 14.73
CA GLN A 72 -10.64 -2.37 15.36
C GLN A 72 -10.23 -3.45 14.35
N ARG A 73 -9.74 -3.03 13.17
CA ARG A 73 -9.41 -3.89 12.02
C ARG A 73 -10.60 -4.65 11.40
N HIS A 74 -11.84 -4.31 11.74
CA HIS A 74 -13.03 -4.86 11.12
C HIS A 74 -13.42 -4.01 9.89
N PHE A 75 -12.79 -4.29 8.75
CA PHE A 75 -13.04 -3.57 7.48
C PHE A 75 -14.22 -4.12 6.68
N THR A 76 -14.89 -5.15 7.20
CA THR A 76 -16.08 -5.71 6.57
C THR A 76 -17.30 -5.01 7.11
N VAL A 77 -18.08 -4.42 6.23
CA VAL A 77 -19.34 -3.69 6.57
C VAL A 77 -20.51 -4.25 5.76
N GLU A 78 -21.71 -4.18 6.36
CA GLU A 78 -22.92 -4.82 5.82
C GLU A 78 -23.71 -3.93 4.86
N ALA A 79 -23.39 -2.63 4.81
CA ALA A 79 -24.13 -1.65 3.99
C ALA A 79 -23.18 -0.56 3.45
N PRO A 80 -23.55 0.07 2.32
CA PRO A 80 -22.81 1.19 1.77
C PRO A 80 -22.82 2.39 2.72
N ASN A 81 -21.78 3.23 2.60
CA ASN A 81 -21.60 4.46 3.37
C ASN A 81 -21.51 4.28 4.91
N ARG A 82 -21.18 3.07 5.39
CA ARG A 82 -20.92 2.83 6.81
C ARG A 82 -19.45 3.06 7.17
N LEU A 83 -18.55 2.69 6.29
CA LEU A 83 -17.12 2.85 6.48
C LEU A 83 -16.50 3.38 5.18
N TRP A 84 -15.84 4.51 5.27
CA TRP A 84 -15.02 5.06 4.21
C TRP A 84 -13.56 4.97 4.60
N LEU A 85 -12.72 4.51 3.68
CA LEU A 85 -11.28 4.42 3.83
C LEU A 85 -10.65 5.55 3.03
N THR A 86 -9.71 6.27 3.62
CA THR A 86 -8.99 7.34 2.94
C THR A 86 -7.48 7.11 3.01
N ASP A 87 -6.81 7.44 1.93
CA ASP A 87 -5.35 7.37 1.81
C ASP A 87 -4.84 8.50 0.92
N ILE A 88 -3.61 8.93 1.17
CA ILE A 88 -2.90 9.92 0.34
C ILE A 88 -1.72 9.23 -0.32
N THR A 89 -1.69 9.26 -1.65
CA THR A 89 -0.59 8.71 -2.46
C THR A 89 0.25 9.83 -3.04
N GLU A 90 1.57 9.74 -2.92
CA GLU A 90 2.54 10.65 -3.55
C GLU A 90 3.01 10.09 -4.88
N HIS A 91 2.97 10.89 -5.93
CA HIS A 91 3.51 10.57 -7.25
C HIS A 91 4.59 11.57 -7.68
N PRO A 92 5.82 11.13 -7.93
CA PRO A 92 6.84 11.99 -8.52
C PRO A 92 6.53 12.23 -10.01
N THR A 93 6.58 13.49 -10.42
CA THR A 93 6.45 13.92 -11.81
C THR A 93 7.70 14.66 -12.28
N LYS A 94 7.78 15.02 -13.55
CA LYS A 94 8.89 15.83 -14.08
C LYS A 94 8.92 17.26 -13.53
N GLU A 95 7.77 17.76 -13.10
CA GLU A 95 7.58 19.14 -12.62
C GLU A 95 7.58 19.22 -11.09
N GLY A 96 7.61 18.08 -10.38
CA GLY A 96 7.56 18.03 -8.93
C GLY A 96 6.78 16.84 -8.42
N LYS A 97 6.28 16.95 -7.18
CA LYS A 97 5.46 15.91 -6.56
C LYS A 97 3.99 16.25 -6.70
N LEU A 98 3.19 15.26 -7.03
CA LEU A 98 1.73 15.32 -6.96
C LEU A 98 1.24 14.41 -5.85
N TYR A 99 0.22 14.86 -5.15
CA TYR A 99 -0.46 14.13 -4.08
C TYR A 99 -1.90 13.88 -4.51
N CYS A 100 -2.36 12.66 -4.30
CA CYS A 100 -3.74 12.26 -4.56
C CYS A 100 -4.35 11.72 -3.28
N ALA A 101 -5.38 12.39 -2.76
CA ALA A 101 -6.22 11.85 -1.71
C ALA A 101 -7.40 11.12 -2.36
N ALA A 102 -7.68 9.91 -1.89
CA ALA A 102 -8.81 9.11 -2.35
C ALA A 102 -9.67 8.67 -1.17
N VAL A 103 -10.98 8.67 -1.34
CA VAL A 103 -11.96 8.15 -0.39
C VAL A 103 -12.68 6.99 -1.03
N MET A 104 -12.62 5.82 -0.40
CA MET A 104 -13.22 4.58 -0.87
C MET A 104 -14.30 4.10 0.09
N ASP A 105 -15.46 3.73 -0.43
CA ASP A 105 -16.49 3.01 0.32
C ASP A 105 -16.07 1.55 0.49
N ALA A 106 -15.90 1.11 1.74
CA ALA A 106 -15.42 -0.23 2.07
C ALA A 106 -16.40 -1.33 1.63
N TYR A 107 -17.71 -1.07 1.61
CA TYR A 107 -18.72 -2.03 1.16
C TYR A 107 -18.68 -2.24 -0.35
N ALA A 108 -18.81 -1.15 -1.10
CA ALA A 108 -18.88 -1.21 -2.56
C ALA A 108 -17.49 -1.31 -3.23
N ARG A 109 -16.40 -1.04 -2.49
CA ARG A 109 -15.02 -0.92 -2.99
C ARG A 109 -14.88 0.07 -4.15
N LEU A 110 -15.68 1.13 -4.12
CA LEU A 110 -15.69 2.19 -5.11
C LEU A 110 -15.05 3.45 -4.55
N ILE A 111 -14.28 4.14 -5.37
CA ILE A 111 -13.79 5.49 -5.06
C ILE A 111 -14.99 6.44 -5.16
N VAL A 112 -15.36 7.00 -4.02
CA VAL A 112 -16.53 7.90 -3.89
C VAL A 112 -16.13 9.36 -3.95
N GLY A 113 -14.88 9.69 -3.62
CA GLY A 113 -14.32 11.03 -3.75
C GLY A 113 -12.80 10.97 -3.93
N TRP A 114 -12.24 12.00 -4.56
CA TRP A 114 -10.80 12.15 -4.75
C TRP A 114 -10.45 13.61 -5.00
N SER A 115 -9.20 13.98 -4.70
CA SER A 115 -8.62 15.27 -5.02
C SER A 115 -7.13 15.11 -5.33
N ILE A 116 -6.58 16.01 -6.16
CA ILE A 116 -5.17 16.02 -6.53
C ILE A 116 -4.62 17.43 -6.33
N ALA A 117 -3.43 17.54 -5.71
CA ALA A 117 -2.72 18.79 -5.53
C ALA A 117 -1.20 18.59 -5.60
N ASP A 118 -0.46 19.67 -5.71
CA ASP A 118 1.01 19.72 -5.61
C ASP A 118 1.53 19.75 -4.17
N HIS A 119 0.62 19.70 -3.20
CA HIS A 119 0.93 19.75 -1.77
C HIS A 119 0.10 18.76 -0.96
N MET A 120 0.65 18.28 0.16
CA MET A 120 -0.01 17.39 1.11
C MET A 120 -0.55 18.19 2.31
N ARG A 121 -1.51 19.08 2.07
CA ARG A 121 -2.20 19.83 3.11
C ARG A 121 -3.56 19.22 3.40
N THR A 122 -4.13 19.60 4.54
CA THR A 122 -5.46 19.16 4.99
C THR A 122 -6.56 19.42 3.95
N GLU A 123 -6.47 20.51 3.20
CA GLU A 123 -7.39 20.89 2.13
C GLU A 123 -7.58 19.78 1.10
N LEU A 124 -6.51 19.07 0.75
CA LEU A 124 -6.55 17.94 -0.19
C LEU A 124 -7.53 16.84 0.26
N VAL A 125 -7.52 16.50 1.54
CA VAL A 125 -8.43 15.50 2.11
C VAL A 125 -9.85 16.05 2.24
N VAL A 126 -9.98 17.32 2.62
CA VAL A 126 -11.29 17.99 2.73
C VAL A 126 -12.01 18.00 1.39
N ASP A 127 -11.31 18.33 0.31
CA ASP A 127 -11.88 18.36 -1.03
C ASP A 127 -12.32 16.95 -1.49
N ALA A 128 -11.49 15.92 -1.23
CA ALA A 128 -11.84 14.54 -1.52
C ALA A 128 -13.10 14.09 -0.74
N LEU A 129 -13.17 14.44 0.54
CA LEU A 129 -14.33 14.18 1.40
C LEU A 129 -15.58 14.96 0.95
N GLY A 130 -15.42 16.24 0.58
CA GLY A 130 -16.49 17.07 0.05
C GLY A 130 -17.11 16.43 -1.20
N MET A 131 -16.28 15.95 -2.13
CA MET A 131 -16.73 15.20 -3.30
C MET A 131 -17.48 13.94 -2.90
N ALA A 132 -16.94 13.12 -1.97
CA ALA A 132 -17.55 11.90 -1.51
C ALA A 132 -18.93 12.15 -0.90
N THR A 133 -19.04 13.15 -0.03
CA THR A 133 -20.29 13.55 0.64
C THR A 133 -21.35 14.02 -0.36
N LEU A 134 -20.98 14.86 -1.33
CA LEU A 134 -21.89 15.34 -2.36
C LEU A 134 -22.41 14.20 -3.26
N ARG A 135 -21.55 13.23 -3.60
CA ARG A 135 -21.92 12.11 -4.47
C ARG A 135 -22.79 11.07 -3.77
N ARG A 136 -22.47 10.76 -2.51
CA ARG A 136 -23.10 9.67 -1.78
C ARG A 136 -24.23 10.10 -0.86
N ARG A 137 -24.22 11.36 -0.41
CA ARG A 137 -25.20 11.94 0.50
C ARG A 137 -25.54 10.99 1.66
N PRO A 138 -24.54 10.58 2.46
CA PRO A 138 -24.78 9.62 3.54
C PRO A 138 -25.83 10.16 4.50
N GLU A 139 -26.73 9.30 4.94
CA GLU A 139 -27.78 9.67 5.89
C GLU A 139 -27.20 9.73 7.30
N GLY A 140 -27.36 10.90 7.96
CA GLY A 140 -26.98 11.12 9.36
C GLY A 140 -25.48 10.95 9.65
N ASP A 141 -25.14 10.77 10.94
CA ASP A 141 -23.78 10.69 11.46
C ASP A 141 -23.21 9.26 11.50
N SER A 142 -23.67 8.38 10.62
CA SER A 142 -23.39 6.94 10.69
C SER A 142 -22.18 6.48 9.89
N THR A 143 -21.50 7.38 9.17
CA THR A 143 -20.33 7.03 8.35
C THR A 143 -19.04 7.23 9.15
N ILE A 144 -18.29 6.16 9.29
CA ILE A 144 -16.93 6.20 9.89
C ILE A 144 -15.92 6.46 8.79
N LEU A 145 -15.05 7.45 8.97
CA LEU A 145 -13.89 7.67 8.12
C LEU A 145 -12.65 7.08 8.80
N HIS A 146 -11.97 6.18 8.12
CA HIS A 146 -10.72 5.57 8.59
C HIS A 146 -9.55 5.97 7.70
N SER A 147 -8.42 6.33 8.35
CA SER A 147 -7.15 6.65 7.70
C SER A 147 -6.02 5.92 8.43
N ASP A 148 -5.06 5.38 7.69
CA ASP A 148 -3.87 4.71 8.27
C ASP A 148 -2.88 5.69 8.92
N TYR A 149 -3.04 7.00 8.69
CA TYR A 149 -2.18 8.04 9.24
C TYR A 149 -3.01 8.99 10.09
N ALA A 150 -2.62 9.13 11.35
CA ALA A 150 -3.19 10.12 12.27
C ALA A 150 -2.62 11.53 11.96
N GLU A 151 -2.82 12.02 10.74
CA GLU A 151 -2.74 13.45 10.46
C GLU A 151 -4.00 14.10 11.07
N PRO A 152 -3.94 15.38 11.49
CA PRO A 152 -5.04 15.99 12.22
C PRO A 152 -6.34 15.86 11.46
N CYS A 153 -7.24 15.10 12.06
CA CYS A 153 -8.54 14.81 11.49
C CYS A 153 -9.31 16.10 11.27
N VAL A 154 -9.60 16.40 10.01
CA VAL A 154 -10.40 17.57 9.66
C VAL A 154 -11.83 17.29 10.07
N LYS A 155 -12.32 17.98 11.08
CA LYS A 155 -13.74 18.02 11.41
C LYS A 155 -14.43 18.91 10.39
N PRO A 156 -15.19 18.38 9.43
CA PRO A 156 -16.06 19.23 8.63
C PRO A 156 -17.06 19.89 9.57
N ARG A 157 -17.27 21.19 9.41
CA ARG A 157 -18.07 22.02 10.31
C ARG A 157 -19.52 21.61 10.48
N ASP A 158 -20.04 20.67 9.68
CA ASP A 158 -21.49 20.43 9.61
C ASP A 158 -21.97 18.98 9.59
N ARG A 159 -21.13 17.96 9.80
CA ARG A 159 -21.62 16.57 10.05
C ARG A 159 -20.49 15.70 10.55
N VAL A 160 -20.72 15.02 11.67
CA VAL A 160 -19.75 14.22 12.41
C VAL A 160 -19.34 12.99 11.60
N LEU A 161 -18.15 13.03 11.02
CA LEU A 161 -17.44 11.83 10.61
C LEU A 161 -16.49 11.51 11.76
N ALA A 162 -16.73 10.41 12.45
CA ALA A 162 -15.78 9.93 13.45
C ALA A 162 -14.51 9.43 12.74
N CYS A 163 -13.36 9.97 13.10
CA CYS A 163 -12.08 9.53 12.56
C CYS A 163 -11.53 8.39 13.40
N ALA A 164 -11.32 7.23 12.79
CA ALA A 164 -10.62 6.12 13.42
C ALA A 164 -9.18 6.09 12.92
N GLY A 165 -8.23 6.44 13.78
CA GLY A 165 -6.80 6.24 13.52
C GLY A 165 -6.41 4.80 13.81
N GLY A 166 -6.06 4.03 12.78
CA GLY A 166 -5.54 2.67 12.96
C GLY A 166 -4.08 2.68 13.36
N VAL A 167 -3.76 2.10 14.52
CA VAL A 167 -2.39 1.71 14.88
C VAL A 167 -2.11 0.36 14.25
N ALA A 168 -1.07 0.27 13.42
CA ALA A 168 -0.60 -0.99 12.84
C ALA A 168 0.35 -1.74 13.74
#